data_25e92d6e3d63bfba3d875d15db99a2a6
#
_entry.id   25e92d6e3d63bfba3d875d15db99a2a6
#
_cell.length_a   1.000
_cell.length_b   1.000
_cell.length_c   1.000
_cell.angle_alpha   90.00
_cell.angle_beta   90.00
_cell.angle_gamma   90.00
#
_symmetry.space_group_name_H-M   'P 1'
#
loop_
_entity.id
_entity.type
_entity.pdbx_description
1 polymer ?
#
loop_
_entity_poly.entity_id
_entity_poly.type
_entity_poly.pdbx_seq_one_letter_code
_entity_poly.pdbx_strand_id
1 'polypeptide(L)'
;MSSSIPQALWNARIPLHITHPASPTTPFITSIPRFSYLALLIPRLSIFFNSPCSSFHFEDVQLRNLAVGLLVDLYQPRLPWRLTVNDGVGWDIADTFLNCVKEADFIRNGNANQIMKMSKDNTTQLWNAVIDNDQTSFNRINSHLLNAPTALKHVPIRVYIPTTASDSSSQASSEQATFKVIQSLVPATGSDRRPRVLGQALKEMLPGLFPSSRDPILAKVVMHGAGVPFDAPLEELMREASYPDGWICLVVIVL
;
A
#
# COMPACT_ATOMS: atom_id res chain seq x y z
N MET A 1 -11.96 23.81 -9.87
CA MET A 1 -11.13 22.91 -10.69
C MET A 1 -11.13 21.56 -9.99
N SER A 2 -11.48 20.49 -10.68
CA SER A 2 -11.43 19.14 -10.06
C SER A 2 -9.96 18.74 -9.94
N SER A 3 -9.57 18.31 -8.75
CA SER A 3 -8.22 17.76 -8.49
C SER A 3 -8.06 16.46 -9.26
N SER A 4 -6.88 16.21 -9.87
CA SER A 4 -6.58 14.90 -10.45
C SER A 4 -6.54 13.81 -9.36
N ILE A 5 -6.77 12.54 -9.74
CA ILE A 5 -6.73 11.42 -8.79
C ILE A 5 -5.41 11.40 -8.01
N PRO A 6 -4.22 11.47 -8.63
CA PRO A 6 -2.96 11.49 -7.89
C PRO A 6 -2.88 12.64 -6.90
N GLN A 7 -3.28 13.85 -7.29
CA GLN A 7 -3.24 15.01 -6.40
C GLN A 7 -4.19 14.83 -5.20
N ALA A 8 -5.38 14.29 -5.43
CA ALA A 8 -6.34 14.02 -4.34
C ALA A 8 -5.78 12.99 -3.36
N LEU A 9 -5.12 11.94 -3.85
CA LEU A 9 -4.51 10.89 -3.03
C LEU A 9 -3.33 11.41 -2.20
N TRP A 10 -2.46 12.25 -2.78
CA TRP A 10 -1.34 12.88 -2.07
C TRP A 10 -1.81 13.87 -1.00
N ASN A 11 -2.91 14.56 -1.24
CA ASN A 11 -3.51 15.50 -0.28
C ASN A 11 -4.32 14.81 0.82
N ALA A 12 -4.72 13.56 0.62
CA ALA A 12 -5.52 12.81 1.58
C ALA A 12 -4.74 12.53 2.86
N ARG A 13 -5.38 12.81 4.00
CA ARG A 13 -4.77 12.64 5.33
C ARG A 13 -5.67 11.80 6.23
N ILE A 14 -5.04 11.01 7.07
CA ILE A 14 -5.69 10.12 8.03
C ILE A 14 -5.51 10.69 9.44
N PRO A 15 -6.60 11.05 10.15
CA PRO A 15 -6.53 11.48 11.54
C PRO A 15 -6.25 10.29 12.46
N LEU A 16 -5.27 10.45 13.36
CA LEU A 16 -4.81 9.45 14.31
C LEU A 16 -4.98 9.91 15.74
N HIS A 17 -5.35 8.98 16.60
CA HIS A 17 -5.36 9.10 18.05
C HIS A 17 -4.49 7.99 18.62
N ILE A 18 -3.27 8.32 19.07
CA ILE A 18 -2.26 7.35 19.47
C ILE A 18 -2.07 7.43 20.99
N THR A 19 -2.14 6.30 21.66
CA THR A 19 -1.88 6.15 23.09
C THR A 19 -0.66 5.26 23.34
N HIS A 20 -0.06 5.39 24.52
CA HIS A 20 1.01 4.51 24.99
C HIS A 20 0.57 3.89 26.32
N PRO A 21 0.87 2.61 26.61
CA PRO A 21 0.47 1.94 27.84
C PRO A 21 0.89 2.69 29.13
N ALA A 22 2.08 3.31 29.11
CA ALA A 22 2.55 4.12 30.23
C ALA A 22 1.82 5.47 30.39
N SER A 23 1.04 5.92 29.40
CA SER A 23 0.34 7.21 29.39
C SER A 23 -1.02 7.09 28.69
N PRO A 24 -1.94 6.26 29.20
CA PRO A 24 -3.19 5.94 28.50
C PRO A 24 -4.17 7.12 28.42
N THR A 25 -4.03 8.09 29.33
CA THR A 25 -4.91 9.28 29.40
C THR A 25 -4.43 10.46 28.59
N THR A 26 -3.20 10.40 28.04
CA THR A 26 -2.59 11.53 27.31
C THR A 26 -2.33 11.08 25.86
N PRO A 27 -3.32 11.19 24.97
CA PRO A 27 -3.15 10.75 23.59
C PRO A 27 -2.31 11.74 22.77
N PHE A 28 -1.53 11.21 21.85
CA PHE A 28 -0.92 11.98 20.77
C PHE A 28 -1.90 12.06 19.60
N ILE A 29 -2.40 13.26 19.32
CA ILE A 29 -3.38 13.49 18.24
C ILE A 29 -2.66 14.15 17.05
N THR A 30 -2.79 13.54 15.87
CA THR A 30 -2.17 14.05 14.64
C THR A 30 -2.96 13.62 13.42
N SER A 31 -2.57 14.12 12.24
CA SER A 31 -2.98 13.54 10.96
C SER A 31 -1.77 13.34 10.06
N ILE A 32 -1.73 12.23 9.35
CA ILE A 32 -0.61 11.90 8.45
C ILE A 32 -1.11 11.67 7.03
N PRO A 33 -0.24 11.89 6.01
CA PRO A 33 -0.58 11.60 4.63
C PRO A 33 -0.96 10.14 4.42
N ARG A 34 -1.89 9.88 3.51
CA ARG A 34 -2.33 8.52 3.17
C ARG A 34 -1.19 7.63 2.69
N PHE A 35 -0.22 8.19 1.96
CA PHE A 35 0.94 7.48 1.44
C PHE A 35 2.11 7.37 2.43
N SER A 36 1.99 7.95 3.61
CA SER A 36 3.00 7.87 4.67
C SER A 36 2.99 6.51 5.38
N TYR A 37 3.94 6.32 6.27
CA TYR A 37 4.10 5.11 7.09
C TYR A 37 4.05 5.48 8.57
N LEU A 38 3.38 4.64 9.39
CA LEU A 38 3.29 4.86 10.84
C LEU A 38 4.69 4.93 11.49
N ALA A 39 5.65 4.14 11.01
CA ALA A 39 7.01 4.11 11.51
C ALA A 39 7.70 5.50 11.49
N LEU A 40 7.32 6.40 10.60
CA LEU A 40 7.86 7.77 10.55
C LEU A 40 7.45 8.63 11.74
N LEU A 41 6.44 8.22 12.50
CA LEU A 41 6.03 8.91 13.74
C LEU A 41 6.84 8.50 14.96
N ILE A 42 7.53 7.34 14.94
CA ILE A 42 8.20 6.77 16.10
C ILE A 42 9.13 7.77 16.84
N PRO A 43 10.01 8.53 16.16
CA PRO A 43 10.89 9.46 16.86
C PRO A 43 10.12 10.54 17.65
N ARG A 44 9.02 11.04 17.07
CA ARG A 44 8.17 12.05 17.72
C ARG A 44 7.37 11.47 18.88
N LEU A 45 6.89 10.23 18.74
CA LEU A 45 6.13 9.54 19.78
C LEU A 45 7.02 9.19 20.98
N SER A 46 8.24 8.73 20.74
CA SER A 46 9.20 8.42 21.81
C SER A 46 9.53 9.65 22.65
N ILE A 47 9.65 10.83 22.01
CA ILE A 47 9.85 12.11 22.73
C ILE A 47 8.58 12.49 23.48
N PHE A 48 7.42 12.41 22.84
CA PHE A 48 6.14 12.83 23.44
C PHE A 48 5.77 12.01 24.67
N PHE A 49 5.90 10.68 24.57
CA PHE A 49 5.56 9.76 25.67
C PHE A 49 6.72 9.59 26.67
N ASN A 50 7.89 10.14 26.38
CA ASN A 50 9.13 9.90 27.15
C ASN A 50 9.36 8.40 27.41
N SER A 51 9.12 7.59 26.40
CA SER A 51 9.19 6.12 26.45
C SER A 51 9.62 5.55 25.10
N PRO A 52 10.29 4.39 25.05
CA PRO A 52 10.62 3.74 23.79
C PRO A 52 9.33 3.44 23.03
N CYS A 53 9.35 3.69 21.71
CA CYS A 53 8.25 3.38 20.82
C CYS A 53 8.81 2.69 19.57
N SER A 54 8.24 1.56 19.15
CA SER A 54 8.73 0.86 17.96
C SER A 54 7.65 0.11 17.18
N SER A 55 6.52 -0.25 17.79
CA SER A 55 5.45 -1.01 17.15
C SER A 55 4.09 -0.34 17.34
N PHE A 56 3.23 -0.46 16.34
CA PHE A 56 1.86 0.04 16.39
C PHE A 56 0.87 -1.11 16.45
N HIS A 57 -0.16 -0.93 17.26
CA HIS A 57 -1.23 -1.92 17.44
C HIS A 57 -2.59 -1.28 17.21
N PHE A 58 -3.46 -2.00 16.54
CA PHE A 58 -4.87 -1.70 16.45
C PHE A 58 -5.64 -2.82 17.14
N GLU A 59 -6.33 -2.47 18.23
CA GLU A 59 -6.87 -3.45 19.17
C GLU A 59 -5.72 -4.35 19.67
N ASP A 60 -5.81 -5.66 19.52
CA ASP A 60 -4.78 -6.63 19.95
C ASP A 60 -3.86 -7.07 18.82
N VAL A 61 -3.95 -6.42 17.63
CA VAL A 61 -3.19 -6.82 16.43
C VAL A 61 -2.04 -5.86 16.19
N GLN A 62 -0.82 -6.38 16.11
CA GLN A 62 0.33 -5.60 15.67
C GLN A 62 0.22 -5.28 14.18
N LEU A 63 0.34 -3.99 13.84
CA LEU A 63 0.27 -3.54 12.46
C LEU A 63 1.59 -3.76 11.73
N ARG A 64 1.49 -4.18 10.47
CA ARG A 64 2.64 -4.30 9.58
C ARG A 64 3.06 -2.91 9.05
N ASN A 65 4.33 -2.80 8.61
CA ASN A 65 4.85 -1.59 7.99
C ASN A 65 4.38 -1.46 6.52
N LEU A 66 3.09 -1.15 6.37
CA LEU A 66 2.45 -0.82 5.10
C LEU A 66 2.10 0.67 5.07
N ALA A 67 1.86 1.21 3.88
CA ALA A 67 1.35 2.57 3.75
C ALA A 67 0.05 2.74 4.56
N VAL A 68 -0.10 3.87 5.25
CA VAL A 68 -1.23 4.10 6.17
C VAL A 68 -2.56 3.96 5.48
N GLY A 69 -2.67 4.43 4.25
CA GLY A 69 -3.89 4.27 3.46
C GLY A 69 -4.28 2.82 3.20
N LEU A 70 -3.29 1.95 2.97
CA LEU A 70 -3.54 0.52 2.79
C LEU A 70 -3.97 -0.14 4.11
N LEU A 71 -3.35 0.24 5.22
CA LEU A 71 -3.78 -0.23 6.54
C LEU A 71 -5.23 0.20 6.84
N VAL A 72 -5.60 1.44 6.51
CA VAL A 72 -6.99 1.90 6.67
C VAL A 72 -7.96 1.09 5.79
N ASP A 73 -7.59 0.77 4.57
CA ASP A 73 -8.42 -0.05 3.67
C ASP A 73 -8.56 -1.50 4.20
N LEU A 74 -7.50 -2.05 4.84
CA LEU A 74 -7.49 -3.39 5.41
C LEU A 74 -8.33 -3.51 6.69
N TYR A 75 -8.13 -2.58 7.62
CA TYR A 75 -8.75 -2.65 8.95
C TYR A 75 -10.06 -1.88 9.06
N GLN A 76 -10.37 -1.00 8.10
CA GLN A 76 -11.58 -0.18 8.03
C GLN A 76 -11.95 0.50 9.37
N PRO A 77 -10.99 1.16 10.04
CA PRO A 77 -11.22 1.70 11.36
C PRO A 77 -12.17 2.90 11.34
N ARG A 78 -12.82 3.16 12.47
CA ARG A 78 -13.49 4.46 12.69
C ARG A 78 -12.45 5.55 12.84
N LEU A 79 -12.70 6.70 12.21
CA LEU A 79 -11.83 7.87 12.33
C LEU A 79 -12.30 8.81 13.45
N PRO A 80 -11.39 9.45 14.21
CA PRO A 80 -9.94 9.28 14.13
C PRO A 80 -9.51 7.86 14.50
N TRP A 81 -8.51 7.31 13.76
CA TRP A 81 -8.05 5.95 13.99
C TRP A 81 -7.31 5.86 15.32
N ARG A 82 -7.81 5.00 16.22
CA ARG A 82 -7.23 4.79 17.55
C ARG A 82 -6.20 3.69 17.49
N LEU A 83 -4.96 4.04 17.84
CA LEU A 83 -3.81 3.14 17.85
C LEU A 83 -3.14 3.14 19.22
N THR A 84 -2.51 2.03 19.56
CA THR A 84 -1.57 1.94 20.68
C THR A 84 -0.16 1.76 20.11
N VAL A 85 0.81 2.52 20.64
CA VAL A 85 2.21 2.34 20.33
C VAL A 85 2.88 1.64 21.50
N ASN A 86 3.65 0.59 21.20
CA ASN A 86 4.37 -0.20 22.18
C ASN A 86 5.86 -0.25 21.83
N ASP A 87 6.68 -0.71 22.79
CA ASP A 87 8.04 -1.10 22.54
C ASP A 87 8.09 -2.44 21.77
N GLY A 88 9.08 -2.62 20.90
CA GLY A 88 9.22 -3.80 20.06
C GLY A 88 10.40 -3.67 19.10
N VAL A 89 10.48 -4.53 18.09
CA VAL A 89 11.54 -4.51 17.08
C VAL A 89 11.31 -3.37 16.10
N GLY A 90 12.31 -2.49 15.95
CA GLY A 90 12.30 -1.44 14.94
C GLY A 90 12.49 -2.01 13.53
N TRP A 91 11.92 -1.34 12.52
CA TRP A 91 12.04 -1.71 11.11
C TRP A 91 12.70 -0.57 10.33
N ASP A 92 13.58 -0.92 9.40
CA ASP A 92 14.05 0.04 8.41
C ASP A 92 13.01 0.17 7.30
N ILE A 93 12.22 1.23 7.40
CA ILE A 93 11.15 1.49 6.45
C ILE A 93 11.68 1.97 5.09
N ALA A 94 12.84 2.61 5.05
CA ALA A 94 13.45 3.08 3.82
C ALA A 94 13.86 1.90 2.92
N ASP A 95 14.53 0.92 3.50
CA ASP A 95 14.92 -0.30 2.79
C ASP A 95 13.70 -1.10 2.33
N THR A 96 12.67 -1.19 3.18
CA THR A 96 11.40 -1.85 2.81
C THR A 96 10.74 -1.16 1.62
N PHE A 97 10.65 0.17 1.63
CA PHE A 97 10.10 0.94 0.52
C PHE A 97 10.90 0.73 -0.77
N LEU A 98 12.22 0.90 -0.73
CA LEU A 98 13.09 0.76 -1.91
C LEU A 98 13.07 -0.66 -2.49
N ASN A 99 12.97 -1.68 -1.65
CA ASN A 99 12.81 -3.06 -2.12
C ASN A 99 11.48 -3.27 -2.84
N CYS A 100 10.38 -2.71 -2.34
CA CYS A 100 9.09 -2.73 -3.05
C CYS A 100 9.17 -2.01 -4.41
N VAL A 101 9.87 -0.86 -4.49
CA VAL A 101 10.09 -0.16 -5.77
C VAL A 101 10.88 -1.01 -6.76
N LYS A 102 11.93 -1.71 -6.31
CA LYS A 102 12.72 -2.64 -7.15
C LYS A 102 11.87 -3.80 -7.67
N GLU A 103 11.05 -4.39 -6.81
CA GLU A 103 10.12 -5.46 -7.19
C GLU A 103 9.11 -4.97 -8.23
N ALA A 104 8.52 -3.79 -8.02
CA ALA A 104 7.58 -3.20 -8.97
C ALA A 104 8.23 -2.90 -10.32
N ASP A 105 9.47 -2.39 -10.33
CA ASP A 105 10.24 -2.17 -11.56
C ASP A 105 10.53 -3.48 -12.28
N PHE A 106 10.92 -4.53 -11.54
CA PHE A 106 11.14 -5.86 -12.10
C PHE A 106 9.88 -6.42 -12.77
N ILE A 107 8.72 -6.29 -12.13
CA ILE A 107 7.46 -6.78 -12.69
C ILE A 107 7.11 -6.01 -13.97
N ARG A 108 7.22 -4.67 -13.95
CA ARG A 108 6.91 -3.84 -15.12
C ARG A 108 7.78 -4.17 -16.33
N ASN A 109 9.07 -4.36 -16.12
CA ASN A 109 10.05 -4.40 -17.20
C ASN A 109 10.71 -5.78 -17.40
N GLY A 110 10.47 -6.75 -16.49
CA GLY A 110 11.19 -8.03 -16.45
C GLY A 110 12.63 -7.93 -15.92
N ASN A 111 13.03 -6.75 -15.47
CA ASN A 111 14.28 -6.45 -14.78
C ASN A 111 14.11 -5.15 -13.96
N ALA A 112 14.96 -4.95 -12.96
CA ALA A 112 14.95 -3.75 -12.11
C ALA A 112 15.95 -2.68 -12.58
N ASN A 113 16.22 -2.59 -13.87
CA ASN A 113 17.28 -1.72 -14.39
C ASN A 113 16.98 -0.24 -14.23
N GLN A 114 15.72 0.18 -14.21
CA GLN A 114 15.37 1.59 -14.08
C GLN A 114 15.79 2.12 -12.71
N ILE A 115 15.39 1.43 -11.64
CA ILE A 115 15.75 1.80 -10.26
C ILE A 115 17.23 1.53 -9.96
N MET A 116 17.81 0.41 -10.45
CA MET A 116 19.19 0.03 -10.17
C MET A 116 20.25 0.92 -10.85
N LYS A 117 19.91 1.53 -11.99
CA LYS A 117 20.76 2.51 -12.70
C LYS A 117 20.55 3.93 -12.20
N MET A 118 19.57 4.16 -11.35
CA MET A 118 19.31 5.48 -10.78
C MET A 118 20.45 5.90 -9.85
N SER A 119 20.82 7.17 -9.85
CA SER A 119 21.82 7.69 -8.92
C SER A 119 21.36 7.55 -7.49
N LYS A 120 22.30 7.43 -6.55
CA LYS A 120 22.00 7.38 -5.11
C LYS A 120 21.18 8.61 -4.67
N ASP A 121 21.49 9.79 -5.22
CA ASP A 121 20.79 11.03 -4.90
C ASP A 121 19.32 10.97 -5.32
N ASN A 122 19.02 10.49 -6.53
CA ASN A 122 17.64 10.33 -6.99
C ASN A 122 16.89 9.27 -6.18
N THR A 123 17.54 8.17 -5.82
CA THR A 123 16.93 7.13 -4.98
C THR A 123 16.61 7.68 -3.59
N THR A 124 17.53 8.44 -3.00
CA THR A 124 17.30 9.11 -1.71
C THR A 124 16.19 10.17 -1.82
N GLN A 125 16.17 10.97 -2.89
CA GLN A 125 15.13 11.98 -3.12
C GLN A 125 13.76 11.35 -3.35
N LEU A 126 13.68 10.17 -4.00
CA LEU A 126 12.42 9.44 -4.16
C LEU A 126 11.80 9.11 -2.80
N TRP A 127 12.61 8.59 -1.88
CA TRP A 127 12.18 8.29 -0.53
C TRP A 127 11.85 9.55 0.27
N ASN A 128 12.70 10.58 0.24
CA ASN A 128 12.45 11.83 0.94
C ASN A 128 11.17 12.50 0.48
N ALA A 129 10.84 12.45 -0.82
CA ALA A 129 9.59 12.97 -1.34
C ALA A 129 8.35 12.27 -0.73
N VAL A 130 8.45 10.99 -0.40
CA VAL A 130 7.39 10.27 0.33
C VAL A 130 7.33 10.70 1.80
N ILE A 131 8.48 10.86 2.46
CA ILE A 131 8.55 11.36 3.85
C ILE A 131 7.92 12.75 3.96
N ASP A 132 8.30 13.65 3.05
CA ASP A 132 7.91 15.06 3.06
C ASP A 132 6.51 15.29 2.44
N ASN A 133 5.92 14.23 1.87
CA ASN A 133 4.67 14.28 1.10
C ASN A 133 4.74 15.28 -0.07
N ASP A 134 5.89 15.34 -0.74
CA ASP A 134 6.13 16.20 -1.90
C ASP A 134 5.85 15.45 -3.21
N GLN A 135 4.61 15.58 -3.69
CA GLN A 135 4.16 14.99 -4.96
C GLN A 135 5.01 15.46 -6.15
N THR A 136 5.43 16.72 -6.17
CA THR A 136 6.16 17.29 -7.31
C THR A 136 7.54 16.66 -7.46
N SER A 137 8.30 16.58 -6.37
CA SER A 137 9.61 15.93 -6.34
C SER A 137 9.48 14.43 -6.61
N PHE A 138 8.45 13.77 -6.06
CA PHE A 138 8.15 12.38 -6.33
C PHE A 138 7.91 12.13 -7.81
N ASN A 139 6.98 12.85 -8.44
CA ASN A 139 6.61 12.67 -9.85
C ASN A 139 7.79 12.87 -10.79
N ARG A 140 8.66 13.83 -10.50
CA ARG A 140 9.87 14.08 -11.31
C ARG A 140 10.74 12.82 -11.42
N ILE A 141 10.91 12.07 -10.32
CA ILE A 141 11.76 10.88 -10.29
C ILE A 141 10.97 9.65 -10.75
N ASN A 142 9.75 9.47 -10.26
CA ASN A 142 8.91 8.32 -10.58
C ASN A 142 8.55 8.25 -12.08
N SER A 143 8.49 9.39 -12.77
CA SER A 143 8.28 9.41 -14.23
C SER A 143 9.33 8.60 -15.00
N HIS A 144 10.58 8.55 -14.54
CA HIS A 144 11.63 7.73 -15.14
C HIS A 144 11.39 6.24 -14.93
N LEU A 145 10.79 5.85 -13.80
CA LEU A 145 10.43 4.46 -13.51
C LEU A 145 9.21 4.00 -14.33
N LEU A 146 8.25 4.90 -14.58
CA LEU A 146 7.03 4.59 -15.30
C LEU A 146 7.21 4.65 -16.84
N ASN A 147 8.14 5.44 -17.35
CA ASN A 147 8.35 5.66 -18.77
C ASN A 147 9.67 5.00 -19.23
N ALA A 148 9.84 3.72 -18.89
CA ALA A 148 10.96 2.94 -19.41
C ALA A 148 10.92 2.88 -20.95
N PRO A 149 12.09 2.79 -21.62
CA PRO A 149 12.15 2.69 -23.09
C PRO A 149 11.57 1.36 -23.63
N THR A 150 11.35 0.38 -22.75
CA THR A 150 10.74 -0.90 -23.10
C THR A 150 9.24 -0.89 -22.85
N ALA A 151 8.48 -1.61 -23.68
CA ALA A 151 7.04 -1.75 -23.47
C ALA A 151 6.75 -2.37 -22.10
N LEU A 152 5.68 -1.90 -21.44
CA LEU A 152 5.19 -2.43 -20.19
C LEU A 152 4.81 -3.90 -20.36
N LYS A 153 5.46 -4.80 -19.60
CA LYS A 153 5.19 -6.25 -19.66
C LYS A 153 4.04 -6.64 -18.75
N HIS A 154 4.16 -6.29 -17.46
CA HIS A 154 3.18 -6.67 -16.45
C HIS A 154 2.87 -5.47 -15.54
N VAL A 155 1.72 -5.51 -14.92
CA VAL A 155 1.28 -4.51 -13.95
C VAL A 155 1.53 -5.05 -12.54
N PRO A 156 2.23 -4.30 -11.66
CA PRO A 156 2.45 -4.70 -10.27
C PRO A 156 1.16 -4.64 -9.46
N ILE A 157 0.59 -5.81 -9.13
CA ILE A 157 -0.67 -5.92 -8.37
C ILE A 157 -0.46 -6.81 -7.16
N ARG A 158 -0.88 -6.33 -6.00
CA ARG A 158 -1.03 -7.08 -4.74
C ARG A 158 -2.50 -7.10 -4.33
N VAL A 159 -3.03 -8.28 -4.12
CA VAL A 159 -4.40 -8.47 -3.63
C VAL A 159 -4.33 -8.97 -2.20
N TYR A 160 -4.93 -8.21 -1.29
CA TYR A 160 -4.99 -8.50 0.14
C TYR A 160 -6.36 -9.09 0.46
N ILE A 161 -6.36 -10.32 0.98
CA ILE A 161 -7.57 -11.03 1.38
C ILE A 161 -7.60 -11.08 2.90
N PRO A 162 -8.52 -10.37 3.58
CA PRO A 162 -8.69 -10.50 5.02
C PRO A 162 -8.98 -11.95 5.40
N THR A 163 -8.32 -12.45 6.45
CA THR A 163 -8.54 -13.79 6.99
C THR A 163 -9.19 -13.70 8.36
N THR A 164 -10.11 -14.61 8.64
CA THR A 164 -10.66 -14.76 9.99
C THR A 164 -9.70 -15.56 10.87
N ALA A 165 -9.68 -15.30 12.16
CA ALA A 165 -8.80 -15.98 13.12
C ALA A 165 -8.99 -17.52 13.17
N SER A 166 -10.05 -18.06 12.55
CA SER A 166 -10.35 -19.50 12.49
C SER A 166 -9.56 -20.27 11.40
N ASP A 167 -8.94 -19.58 10.44
CA ASP A 167 -8.25 -20.23 9.32
C ASP A 167 -6.78 -20.58 9.61
N SER A 168 -6.29 -20.31 10.82
CA SER A 168 -4.90 -20.53 11.24
C SER A 168 -4.66 -21.89 11.87
N SER A 169 -4.97 -23.00 11.17
CA SER A 169 -4.68 -24.38 11.61
C SER A 169 -3.29 -24.90 11.20
N SER A 170 -2.31 -24.04 10.98
CA SER A 170 -0.91 -24.47 10.77
C SER A 170 0.03 -23.67 11.67
N GLN A 171 0.78 -24.41 12.47
CA GLN A 171 1.85 -23.96 13.38
C GLN A 171 2.78 -22.94 12.69
N ALA A 172 2.54 -21.67 12.90
CA ALA A 172 3.52 -20.62 12.67
C ALA A 172 3.37 -19.58 13.77
N SER A 173 4.47 -19.41 14.51
CA SER A 173 4.78 -18.35 15.48
C SER A 173 3.82 -17.15 15.49
N SER A 174 3.21 -16.91 16.61
CA SER A 174 2.58 -15.75 17.28
C SER A 174 2.43 -14.37 16.60
N GLU A 175 2.55 -14.24 15.29
CA GLU A 175 2.14 -13.06 14.52
C GLU A 175 0.95 -13.47 13.65
N GLN A 176 -0.25 -13.34 14.20
CA GLN A 176 -1.49 -13.62 13.49
C GLN A 176 -1.60 -12.69 12.28
N ALA A 177 -1.31 -13.24 11.10
CA ALA A 177 -1.54 -12.53 9.85
C ALA A 177 -3.05 -12.37 9.66
N THR A 178 -3.54 -11.14 9.79
CA THR A 178 -4.96 -10.81 9.59
C THR A 178 -5.36 -10.75 8.12
N PHE A 179 -4.43 -11.02 7.21
CA PHE A 179 -4.67 -11.05 5.78
C PHE A 179 -3.64 -11.90 5.03
N LYS A 180 -4.08 -12.49 3.92
CA LYS A 180 -3.25 -13.19 2.94
C LYS A 180 -2.95 -12.26 1.76
N VAL A 181 -1.71 -12.24 1.29
CA VAL A 181 -1.31 -11.47 0.10
C VAL A 181 -1.15 -12.38 -1.10
N ILE A 182 -1.81 -12.05 -2.20
CA ILE A 182 -1.69 -12.74 -3.48
C ILE A 182 -1.02 -11.80 -4.48
N GLN A 183 0.00 -12.30 -5.14
CA GLN A 183 0.71 -11.61 -6.22
C GLN A 183 0.73 -12.52 -7.45
N SER A 184 0.63 -11.92 -8.64
CA SER A 184 0.74 -12.63 -9.90
C SER A 184 1.34 -11.72 -10.97
N LEU A 185 1.96 -12.31 -11.97
CA LEU A 185 2.42 -11.59 -13.17
C LEU A 185 1.23 -11.33 -14.08
N VAL A 186 0.63 -10.16 -13.95
CA VAL A 186 -0.55 -9.75 -14.74
C VAL A 186 -0.08 -9.00 -15.98
N PRO A 187 -0.25 -9.54 -17.21
CA PRO A 187 0.12 -8.83 -18.43
C PRO A 187 -0.62 -7.49 -18.55
N ALA A 188 0.05 -6.45 -19.04
CA ALA A 188 -0.56 -5.15 -19.27
C ALA A 188 -1.58 -5.15 -20.42
N THR A 189 -1.37 -6.07 -21.40
CA THR A 189 -2.24 -6.23 -22.57
C THR A 189 -2.73 -7.67 -22.67
N GLY A 190 -3.93 -7.85 -23.18
CA GLY A 190 -4.49 -9.16 -23.51
C GLY A 190 -3.86 -9.79 -24.77
N SER A 191 -4.23 -11.03 -25.06
CA SER A 191 -3.83 -11.74 -26.29
C SER A 191 -4.32 -11.05 -27.57
N ASP A 192 -5.39 -10.29 -27.48
CA ASP A 192 -5.98 -9.45 -28.53
C ASP A 192 -5.30 -8.07 -28.69
N ARG A 193 -4.19 -7.84 -27.97
CA ARG A 193 -3.46 -6.57 -27.90
C ARG A 193 -4.25 -5.39 -27.31
N ARG A 194 -5.42 -5.64 -26.71
CA ARG A 194 -6.16 -4.61 -26.01
C ARG A 194 -5.64 -4.40 -24.60
N PRO A 195 -5.77 -3.17 -24.05
CA PRO A 195 -5.49 -2.92 -22.63
C PRO A 195 -6.28 -3.89 -21.75
N ARG A 196 -5.62 -4.47 -20.77
CA ARG A 196 -6.26 -5.38 -19.83
C ARG A 196 -6.98 -4.59 -18.76
N VAL A 197 -8.18 -5.04 -18.38
CA VAL A 197 -8.99 -4.43 -17.34
C VAL A 197 -8.92 -5.21 -16.04
N LEU A 198 -9.24 -4.54 -14.92
CA LEU A 198 -9.13 -5.09 -13.57
C LEU A 198 -9.91 -6.39 -13.39
N GLY A 199 -11.16 -6.46 -13.86
CA GLY A 199 -12.00 -7.65 -13.70
C GLY A 199 -11.43 -8.91 -14.38
N GLN A 200 -10.73 -8.74 -15.52
CA GLN A 200 -10.04 -9.86 -16.18
C GLN A 200 -8.89 -10.39 -15.32
N ALA A 201 -8.09 -9.47 -14.75
CA ALA A 201 -6.98 -9.85 -13.87
C ALA A 201 -7.47 -10.54 -12.58
N LEU A 202 -8.49 -10.00 -11.94
CA LEU A 202 -9.08 -10.58 -10.73
C LEU A 202 -9.64 -11.98 -10.97
N LYS A 203 -10.37 -12.17 -12.09
CA LYS A 203 -10.88 -13.50 -12.47
C LYS A 203 -9.77 -14.53 -12.68
N GLU A 204 -8.65 -14.12 -13.26
CA GLU A 204 -7.51 -15.02 -13.49
C GLU A 204 -6.74 -15.33 -12.20
N MET A 205 -6.52 -14.30 -11.37
CA MET A 205 -5.78 -14.46 -10.11
C MET A 205 -6.58 -15.23 -9.05
N LEU A 206 -7.89 -15.01 -8.98
CA LEU A 206 -8.77 -15.46 -7.89
C LEU A 206 -10.14 -15.89 -8.43
N PRO A 207 -10.22 -16.91 -9.29
CA PRO A 207 -11.47 -17.30 -9.96
C PRO A 207 -12.59 -17.72 -8.99
N GLY A 208 -12.22 -18.23 -7.80
CA GLY A 208 -13.18 -18.60 -6.76
C GLY A 208 -13.89 -17.41 -6.11
N LEU A 209 -13.24 -16.24 -6.06
CA LEU A 209 -13.82 -15.00 -5.53
C LEU A 209 -14.41 -14.12 -6.64
N PHE A 210 -13.82 -14.18 -7.83
CA PHE A 210 -14.21 -13.36 -8.99
C PHE A 210 -14.57 -14.23 -10.19
N PRO A 211 -15.72 -14.94 -10.17
CA PRO A 211 -16.15 -15.81 -11.26
C PRO A 211 -16.49 -15.02 -12.55
N SER A 212 -16.90 -13.75 -12.41
CA SER A 212 -17.14 -12.84 -13.53
C SER A 212 -15.99 -11.83 -13.68
N SER A 213 -15.66 -11.50 -14.94
CA SER A 213 -14.72 -10.42 -15.25
C SER A 213 -15.40 -9.06 -15.44
N ARG A 214 -16.74 -9.02 -15.37
CA ARG A 214 -17.53 -7.80 -15.60
C ARG A 214 -18.12 -7.23 -14.32
N ASP A 215 -18.60 -8.13 -13.46
CA ASP A 215 -19.38 -7.74 -12.28
C ASP A 215 -18.84 -8.38 -11.00
N PRO A 216 -18.83 -7.64 -9.87
CA PRO A 216 -18.49 -8.16 -8.55
C PRO A 216 -19.66 -9.01 -8.01
N ILE A 217 -19.61 -10.35 -8.16
CA ILE A 217 -20.69 -11.25 -7.75
C ILE A 217 -20.53 -11.69 -6.29
N LEU A 218 -19.34 -12.22 -5.91
CA LEU A 218 -19.07 -12.76 -4.59
C LEU A 218 -18.19 -11.81 -3.77
N ALA A 219 -17.38 -11.00 -4.44
CA ALA A 219 -16.47 -10.07 -3.80
C ALA A 219 -16.25 -8.84 -4.67
N LYS A 220 -15.90 -7.74 -4.03
CA LYS A 220 -15.42 -6.52 -4.66
C LYS A 220 -14.03 -6.17 -4.14
N VAL A 221 -13.34 -5.28 -4.82
CA VAL A 221 -12.04 -4.75 -4.37
C VAL A 221 -12.13 -3.27 -4.05
N VAL A 222 -11.41 -2.88 -3.01
CA VAL A 222 -11.26 -1.50 -2.58
C VAL A 222 -9.80 -1.09 -2.72
N MET A 223 -9.60 0.14 -3.17
CA MET A 223 -8.31 0.81 -3.18
C MET A 223 -8.52 2.28 -2.80
N HIS A 224 -7.71 2.78 -1.90
CA HIS A 224 -7.81 4.16 -1.40
C HIS A 224 -9.19 4.53 -0.82
N GLY A 225 -9.86 3.55 -0.19
CA GLY A 225 -11.17 3.76 0.45
C GLY A 225 -12.36 3.72 -0.52
N ALA A 226 -12.13 3.48 -1.81
CA ALA A 226 -13.17 3.41 -2.82
C ALA A 226 -13.20 2.07 -3.55
N GLY A 227 -14.39 1.62 -3.94
CA GLY A 227 -14.54 0.46 -4.82
C GLY A 227 -13.94 0.75 -6.19
N VAL A 228 -13.17 -0.18 -6.74
CA VAL A 228 -12.55 -0.03 -8.06
C VAL A 228 -13.43 -0.70 -9.12
N PRO A 229 -13.80 0.02 -10.20
CA PRO A 229 -14.57 -0.55 -11.31
C PRO A 229 -13.83 -1.70 -12.00
N PHE A 230 -14.55 -2.76 -12.38
CA PHE A 230 -13.97 -3.93 -13.04
C PHE A 230 -13.51 -3.66 -14.48
N ASP A 231 -14.06 -2.65 -15.12
CA ASP A 231 -13.69 -2.18 -16.46
C ASP A 231 -12.52 -1.19 -16.45
N ALA A 232 -11.98 -0.83 -15.27
CA ALA A 232 -10.84 0.07 -15.17
C ALA A 232 -9.60 -0.53 -15.84
N PRO A 233 -8.95 0.18 -16.80
CA PRO A 233 -7.73 -0.28 -17.43
C PRO A 233 -6.58 -0.36 -16.41
N LEU A 234 -5.86 -1.48 -16.38
CA LEU A 234 -4.82 -1.71 -15.37
C LEU A 234 -3.65 -0.73 -15.48
N GLU A 235 -3.27 -0.34 -16.70
CA GLU A 235 -2.19 0.62 -16.90
C GLU A 235 -2.58 2.02 -16.37
N GLU A 236 -3.82 2.44 -16.55
CA GLU A 236 -4.31 3.70 -16.00
C GLU A 236 -4.34 3.66 -14.47
N LEU A 237 -4.85 2.57 -13.88
CA LEU A 237 -4.81 2.38 -12.43
C LEU A 237 -3.38 2.44 -11.88
N MET A 238 -2.42 1.82 -12.59
CA MET A 238 -1.01 1.86 -12.18
C MET A 238 -0.44 3.28 -12.24
N ARG A 239 -0.77 4.05 -13.27
CA ARG A 239 -0.24 5.41 -13.44
C ARG A 239 -0.88 6.42 -12.49
N GLU A 240 -2.19 6.29 -12.24
CA GLU A 240 -2.97 7.29 -11.54
C GLU A 240 -3.18 6.98 -10.05
N ALA A 241 -3.14 5.70 -9.65
CA ALA A 241 -3.57 5.28 -8.33
C ALA A 241 -2.63 4.27 -7.64
N SER A 242 -1.45 3.93 -8.20
CA SER A 242 -0.51 3.09 -7.47
C SER A 242 0.01 3.79 -6.21
N TYR A 243 0.39 3.00 -5.22
CA TYR A 243 1.13 3.50 -4.08
C TYR A 243 2.53 3.99 -4.52
N PRO A 244 3.20 4.87 -3.75
CA PRO A 244 4.51 5.41 -4.12
C PRO A 244 5.60 4.35 -4.34
N ASP A 245 5.44 3.15 -3.79
CA ASP A 245 6.31 2.00 -4.04
C ASP A 245 6.06 1.31 -5.40
N GLY A 246 5.10 1.83 -6.18
CA GLY A 246 4.77 1.38 -7.54
C GLY A 246 3.78 0.22 -7.61
N TRP A 247 3.17 -0.20 -6.50
CA TRP A 247 2.21 -1.28 -6.46
C TRP A 247 0.75 -0.79 -6.47
N ILE A 248 -0.10 -1.49 -7.23
CA ILE A 248 -1.55 -1.45 -7.06
C ILE A 248 -1.88 -2.40 -5.91
N CYS A 249 -2.34 -1.86 -4.79
CA CYS A 249 -2.72 -2.64 -3.61
C CYS A 249 -4.24 -2.65 -3.49
N LEU A 250 -4.85 -3.81 -3.69
CA LEU A 250 -6.29 -4.04 -3.68
C LEU A 250 -6.68 -4.83 -2.43
N VAL A 251 -7.69 -4.38 -1.72
CA VAL A 251 -8.26 -5.11 -0.57
C VAL A 251 -9.57 -5.76 -0.98
N VAL A 252 -9.70 -7.07 -0.77
CA VAL A 252 -10.92 -7.82 -1.08
C VAL A 252 -11.95 -7.62 0.02
N ILE A 253 -13.19 -7.33 -0.38
CA ILE A 253 -14.36 -7.31 0.48
C ILE A 253 -15.34 -8.33 -0.06
N VAL A 254 -15.66 -9.35 0.74
CA VAL A 254 -16.70 -10.35 0.44
C VAL A 254 -18.06 -9.68 0.57
N LEU A 255 -18.97 -9.93 -0.40
CA LEU A 255 -20.31 -9.35 -0.46
C LEU A 255 -21.33 -10.18 0.30
#